data_88c6613c0015a6fa38dfde4894f58d8f
#
_entry.id   88c6613c0015a6fa38dfde4894f58d8f
#
_cell.length_a   1.000
_cell.length_b   1.000
_cell.length_c   1.000
_cell.angle_alpha   90.00
_cell.angle_beta   90.00
_cell.angle_gamma   90.00
#
_symmetry.space_group_name_H-M   'P 1'
#
loop_
_entity.id
_entity.type
_entity.pdbx_description
1 polymer ?
#
loop_
_entity_poly.entity_id
_entity_poly.type
_entity_poly.pdbx_seq_one_letter_code
_entity_poly.pdbx_strand_id
1 'polypeptide(L)'
;MRWKPVFKGRMSRIPRLKRLFAVAAFAVVVLALPACGSGSGGDYGGRAPDYKKALAGAPKVLAELYDQADQRLPGGADAFQRRLADLRGHPVVVNKWASWCGPCREEMPWLQGEAAKRGKRIAFIGVDSKDSDAAAKEFLNEFPVPYPSYTDPGQDIARVINATIGTPATAIYDSSGKEVHVQQGQYASQDALAADIERYAH
;
A
#
# COMPACT_ATOMS: atom_id res chain seq x y z
N MET A 1 0.06 -32.60 -57.33
CA MET A 1 -1.39 -32.63 -57.05
C MET A 1 -1.89 -31.18 -56.90
N ARG A 2 -2.80 -30.81 -57.75
CA ARG A 2 -3.19 -29.40 -58.02
C ARG A 2 -4.58 -29.22 -57.40
N TRP A 3 -4.75 -28.35 -56.38
CA TRP A 3 -6.05 -28.04 -55.83
C TRP A 3 -6.49 -26.67 -56.34
N LYS A 4 -7.69 -26.62 -56.95
CA LYS A 4 -8.42 -25.43 -57.42
C LYS A 4 -9.42 -25.01 -56.35
N PRO A 5 -9.61 -23.73 -56.06
CA PRO A 5 -10.75 -23.25 -55.31
C PRO A 5 -11.87 -22.81 -56.25
N VAL A 6 -13.08 -23.31 -56.01
CA VAL A 6 -14.33 -22.82 -56.62
C VAL A 6 -15.25 -22.43 -55.48
N PHE A 7 -15.53 -21.13 -55.34
CA PHE A 7 -16.82 -20.71 -54.82
C PHE A 7 -17.16 -19.31 -55.31
N LYS A 8 -18.05 -19.24 -56.32
CA LYS A 8 -18.80 -18.07 -56.74
C LYS A 8 -20.06 -17.98 -55.86
N GLY A 9 -20.14 -16.99 -54.95
CA GLY A 9 -21.35 -16.65 -54.18
C GLY A 9 -21.94 -15.35 -54.73
N ARG A 10 -23.15 -15.45 -55.18
CA ARG A 10 -23.99 -14.47 -55.89
C ARG A 10 -24.38 -13.29 -54.98
N MET A 11 -24.10 -12.05 -55.44
CA MET A 11 -24.59 -10.79 -54.85
C MET A 11 -26.09 -10.63 -55.09
N SER A 12 -26.89 -10.72 -54.04
CA SER A 12 -28.32 -10.38 -54.08
C SER A 12 -28.52 -8.89 -53.72
N ARG A 13 -29.12 -8.17 -54.65
CA ARG A 13 -29.52 -6.76 -54.48
C ARG A 13 -30.72 -6.67 -53.56
N ILE A 14 -30.63 -5.87 -52.51
CA ILE A 14 -31.78 -5.52 -51.65
C ILE A 14 -32.37 -4.18 -52.10
N PRO A 15 -33.69 -4.07 -52.31
CA PRO A 15 -34.34 -2.87 -52.78
C PRO A 15 -34.45 -1.78 -51.70
N ARG A 16 -34.29 -0.52 -52.14
CA ARG A 16 -34.45 0.69 -51.34
C ARG A 16 -35.92 0.87 -50.95
N LEU A 17 -36.27 0.64 -49.71
CA LEU A 17 -37.56 1.00 -49.15
C LEU A 17 -37.48 2.36 -48.46
N LYS A 18 -38.14 3.38 -49.06
CA LYS A 18 -38.31 4.71 -48.48
C LYS A 18 -39.18 4.57 -47.22
N ARG A 19 -38.67 4.91 -46.07
CA ARG A 19 -39.48 5.07 -44.85
C ARG A 19 -39.41 6.49 -44.36
N LEU A 20 -40.61 7.03 -44.23
CA LEU A 20 -41.01 8.34 -43.75
C LEU A 20 -40.47 8.59 -42.31
N PHE A 21 -39.95 9.79 -42.10
CA PHE A 21 -39.57 10.30 -40.79
C PHE A 21 -40.84 10.54 -39.95
N ALA A 22 -41.01 9.77 -38.89
CA ALA A 22 -41.88 10.14 -37.76
C ALA A 22 -40.97 10.63 -36.63
N VAL A 23 -40.99 11.93 -36.40
CA VAL A 23 -40.28 12.57 -35.26
C VAL A 23 -41.09 12.30 -34.02
N ALA A 24 -40.65 11.35 -33.18
CA ALA A 24 -41.14 11.17 -31.82
C ALA A 24 -40.18 11.86 -30.89
N ALA A 25 -40.56 12.98 -30.32
CA ALA A 25 -39.82 13.67 -29.26
C ALA A 25 -39.91 12.84 -27.99
N PHE A 26 -38.83 12.12 -27.66
CA PHE A 26 -38.65 11.51 -26.36
C PHE A 26 -38.04 12.54 -25.43
N ALA A 27 -38.83 13.08 -24.50
CA ALA A 27 -38.30 13.85 -23.35
C ALA A 27 -37.53 12.89 -22.44
N VAL A 28 -36.18 12.97 -22.48
CA VAL A 28 -35.30 12.28 -21.53
C VAL A 28 -35.38 13.06 -20.22
N VAL A 29 -36.16 12.56 -19.27
CA VAL A 29 -36.10 13.00 -17.86
C VAL A 29 -34.81 12.39 -17.28
N VAL A 30 -33.73 13.19 -17.18
CA VAL A 30 -32.53 12.84 -16.45
C VAL A 30 -32.87 12.93 -14.96
N LEU A 31 -33.20 11.81 -14.35
CA LEU A 31 -33.21 11.64 -12.90
C LEU A 31 -31.75 11.71 -12.43
N ALA A 32 -31.34 12.85 -11.92
CA ALA A 32 -30.09 12.99 -11.19
C ALA A 32 -30.19 12.21 -9.87
N LEU A 33 -29.69 10.99 -9.87
CA LEU A 33 -29.44 10.25 -8.63
C LEU A 33 -28.21 10.89 -7.94
N PRO A 34 -28.31 11.29 -6.66
CA PRO A 34 -27.10 11.67 -5.93
C PRO A 34 -26.23 10.44 -5.76
N ALA A 35 -25.11 10.39 -6.46
CA ALA A 35 -24.06 9.41 -6.23
C ALA A 35 -23.36 9.76 -4.89
N CYS A 36 -23.95 9.36 -3.78
CA CYS A 36 -23.27 9.23 -2.50
C CYS A 36 -22.46 7.95 -2.53
N GLY A 37 -21.15 8.07 -2.62
CA GLY A 37 -20.26 6.92 -2.58
C GLY A 37 -18.85 7.27 -3.03
N SER A 38 -18.33 8.43 -2.62
CA SER A 38 -16.88 8.66 -2.71
C SER A 38 -16.21 7.91 -1.57
N GLY A 39 -15.91 6.65 -1.78
CA GLY A 39 -14.82 6.01 -1.08
C GLY A 39 -13.55 6.78 -1.44
N SER A 40 -13.05 7.60 -0.51
CA SER A 40 -11.78 8.27 -0.64
C SER A 40 -10.66 7.23 -0.56
N GLY A 41 -10.45 6.46 -1.61
CA GLY A 41 -9.17 5.88 -1.92
C GLY A 41 -8.25 7.06 -2.20
N GLY A 42 -7.42 7.45 -1.23
CA GLY A 42 -6.48 8.54 -1.43
C GLY A 42 -5.53 8.13 -2.55
N ASP A 43 -5.70 8.76 -3.69
CA ASP A 43 -4.70 8.74 -4.76
C ASP A 43 -3.49 9.53 -4.24
N TYR A 44 -2.54 8.82 -3.64
CA TYR A 44 -1.25 9.38 -3.22
C TYR A 44 -0.30 9.45 -4.41
N GLY A 45 -0.79 10.01 -5.53
CA GLY A 45 -0.03 10.23 -6.75
C GLY A 45 1.22 11.09 -6.49
N GLY A 46 2.34 10.45 -6.21
CA GLY A 46 3.68 11.01 -6.36
C GLY A 46 4.17 12.01 -5.31
N ARG A 47 3.41 12.37 -4.28
CA ARG A 47 3.88 13.25 -3.19
C ARG A 47 3.55 12.67 -1.82
N ALA A 48 4.57 12.60 -0.95
CA ALA A 48 4.38 12.18 0.42
C ALA A 48 3.32 13.04 1.15
N PRO A 49 2.50 12.45 2.04
CA PRO A 49 1.54 13.18 2.86
C PRO A 49 2.20 14.25 3.74
N ASP A 50 1.45 15.29 4.12
CA ASP A 50 1.87 16.22 5.17
C ASP A 50 1.77 15.54 6.54
N TYR A 51 2.83 14.82 6.92
CA TYR A 51 2.88 14.05 8.16
C TYR A 51 2.75 14.92 9.41
N LYS A 52 3.30 16.14 9.40
CA LYS A 52 3.19 17.07 10.52
C LYS A 52 1.72 17.37 10.83
N LYS A 53 0.93 17.61 9.79
CA LYS A 53 -0.51 17.85 9.92
C LYS A 53 -1.26 16.56 10.28
N ALA A 54 -0.97 15.48 9.59
CA ALA A 54 -1.66 14.20 9.75
C ALA A 54 -1.51 13.62 11.16
N LEU A 55 -0.31 13.71 11.74
CA LEU A 55 0.04 13.11 13.03
C LEU A 55 -0.04 14.10 14.21
N ALA A 56 -0.46 15.34 13.98
CA ALA A 56 -0.64 16.33 15.03
C ALA A 56 -1.61 15.80 16.10
N GLY A 57 -1.18 15.86 17.39
CA GLY A 57 -1.95 15.33 18.52
C GLY A 57 -1.91 13.81 18.69
N ALA A 58 -0.94 13.12 18.09
CA ALA A 58 -0.66 11.73 18.41
C ALA A 58 -0.30 11.55 19.90
N PRO A 59 -0.62 10.41 20.54
CA PRO A 59 -0.13 10.07 21.87
C PRO A 59 1.39 10.20 21.97
N LYS A 60 1.88 10.58 23.15
CA LYS A 60 3.30 10.90 23.38
C LYS A 60 4.25 9.82 22.84
N VAL A 61 3.97 8.54 23.13
CA VAL A 61 4.82 7.42 22.70
C VAL A 61 4.88 7.30 21.17
N LEU A 62 3.79 7.59 20.46
CA LEU A 62 3.75 7.59 19.00
C LEU A 62 4.40 8.86 18.43
N ALA A 63 4.21 10.02 19.07
CA ALA A 63 4.88 11.25 18.66
C ALA A 63 6.41 11.10 18.75
N GLU A 64 6.94 10.55 19.86
CA GLU A 64 8.36 10.26 20.05
C GLU A 64 8.90 9.24 19.02
N LEU A 65 8.10 8.29 18.58
CA LEU A 65 8.45 7.39 17.47
C LEU A 65 8.60 8.18 16.16
N TYR A 66 7.65 9.08 15.88
CA TYR A 66 7.60 9.86 14.64
C TYR A 66 8.59 11.03 14.61
N ASP A 67 9.12 11.46 15.74
CA ASP A 67 10.27 12.39 15.80
C ASP A 67 11.54 11.76 15.17
N GLN A 68 11.54 10.45 14.96
CA GLN A 68 12.61 9.69 14.30
C GLN A 68 12.28 9.36 12.82
N ALA A 69 11.43 10.16 12.18
CA ALA A 69 11.06 10.00 10.77
C ALA A 69 12.29 9.81 9.87
N ASP A 70 12.21 8.88 8.92
CA ASP A 70 13.26 8.54 7.95
C ASP A 70 14.61 8.08 8.55
N GLN A 71 14.73 7.99 9.88
CA GLN A 71 15.98 7.54 10.48
C GLN A 71 16.18 6.04 10.33
N ARG A 72 17.43 5.67 10.04
CA ARG A 72 17.87 4.26 10.08
C ARG A 72 18.52 3.99 11.42
N LEU A 73 17.88 3.16 12.22
CA LEU A 73 18.30 2.87 13.60
C LEU A 73 19.14 1.60 13.67
N PRO A 74 20.30 1.63 14.33
CA PRO A 74 21.11 0.44 14.59
C PRO A 74 20.57 -0.36 15.77
N GLY A 75 21.25 -1.47 16.10
CA GLY A 75 21.01 -2.26 17.31
C GLY A 75 20.28 -3.57 17.09
N GLY A 76 19.96 -3.89 15.83
CA GLY A 76 19.45 -5.22 15.44
C GLY A 76 18.20 -5.67 16.18
N ALA A 77 18.06 -6.99 16.34
CA ALA A 77 16.86 -7.62 16.90
C ALA A 77 16.56 -7.17 18.34
N ASP A 78 17.58 -6.99 19.17
CA ASP A 78 17.38 -6.58 20.58
C ASP A 78 16.80 -5.17 20.71
N ALA A 79 17.30 -4.21 19.92
CA ALA A 79 16.80 -2.84 19.92
C ALA A 79 15.36 -2.80 19.35
N PHE A 80 15.11 -3.57 18.30
CA PHE A 80 13.78 -3.71 17.71
C PHE A 80 12.76 -4.31 18.69
N GLN A 81 13.11 -5.39 19.41
CA GLN A 81 12.22 -6.01 20.38
C GLN A 81 11.93 -5.08 21.57
N ARG A 82 12.93 -4.31 22.06
CA ARG A 82 12.70 -3.26 23.06
C ARG A 82 11.70 -2.22 22.56
N ARG A 83 11.83 -1.76 21.32
CA ARG A 83 10.88 -0.83 20.71
C ARG A 83 9.47 -1.40 20.66
N LEU A 84 9.29 -2.66 20.28
CA LEU A 84 7.97 -3.30 20.30
C LEU A 84 7.39 -3.36 21.73
N ALA A 85 8.23 -3.61 22.74
CA ALA A 85 7.81 -3.60 24.14
C ALA A 85 7.37 -2.19 24.61
N ASP A 86 8.08 -1.14 24.21
CA ASP A 86 7.77 0.25 24.54
C ASP A 86 6.47 0.73 23.88
N LEU A 87 6.08 0.12 22.76
CA LEU A 87 4.87 0.45 22.01
C LEU A 87 3.63 -0.32 22.47
N ARG A 88 3.72 -1.19 23.50
CA ARG A 88 2.54 -1.87 24.06
C ARG A 88 1.45 -0.88 24.46
N GLY A 89 0.21 -1.24 24.17
CA GLY A 89 -0.95 -0.35 24.24
C GLY A 89 -1.33 0.25 22.87
N HIS A 90 -0.44 0.12 21.88
CA HIS A 90 -0.70 0.50 20.49
C HIS A 90 -0.41 -0.69 19.57
N PRO A 91 -1.27 -0.96 18.57
CA PRO A 91 -0.94 -1.90 17.52
C PRO A 91 0.27 -1.42 16.72
N VAL A 92 1.04 -2.34 16.12
CA VAL A 92 2.23 -2.00 15.35
C VAL A 92 2.17 -2.66 13.98
N VAL A 93 2.42 -1.89 12.92
CA VAL A 93 2.66 -2.36 11.57
C VAL A 93 4.14 -2.27 11.28
N VAL A 94 4.77 -3.38 10.97
CA VAL A 94 6.20 -3.48 10.67
C VAL A 94 6.35 -3.84 9.19
N ASN A 95 6.91 -2.94 8.40
CA ASN A 95 7.21 -3.19 6.99
C ASN A 95 8.69 -3.50 6.78
N LYS A 96 8.98 -4.68 6.26
CA LYS A 96 10.33 -5.07 5.82
C LYS A 96 10.52 -4.68 4.36
N TRP A 97 11.54 -3.89 4.10
CA TRP A 97 11.84 -3.32 2.80
C TRP A 97 13.33 -3.34 2.46
N ALA A 98 13.68 -3.01 1.22
CA ALA A 98 15.05 -2.74 0.79
C ALA A 98 15.03 -1.82 -0.44
N SER A 99 16.10 -1.04 -0.66
CA SER A 99 16.22 -0.12 -1.80
C SER A 99 16.24 -0.83 -3.15
N TRP A 100 16.81 -2.03 -3.21
CA TRP A 100 16.92 -2.87 -4.40
C TRP A 100 15.63 -3.63 -4.73
N CYS A 101 14.61 -3.54 -3.87
CA CYS A 101 13.37 -4.30 -3.98
C CYS A 101 12.34 -3.53 -4.83
N GLY A 102 12.10 -3.92 -6.07
CA GLY A 102 11.12 -3.31 -6.97
C GLY A 102 9.70 -3.26 -6.39
N PRO A 103 9.14 -4.40 -5.92
CA PRO A 103 7.81 -4.42 -5.28
C PRO A 103 7.70 -3.53 -4.04
N CYS A 104 8.79 -3.31 -3.30
CA CYS A 104 8.79 -2.39 -2.15
C CYS A 104 8.54 -0.94 -2.58
N ARG A 105 9.08 -0.52 -3.74
CA ARG A 105 8.87 0.81 -4.31
C ARG A 105 7.41 1.05 -4.68
N GLU A 106 6.73 0.03 -5.17
CA GLU A 106 5.30 0.08 -5.50
C GLU A 106 4.42 0.17 -4.26
N GLU A 107 4.79 -0.52 -3.18
CA GLU A 107 4.01 -0.61 -1.95
C GLU A 107 4.23 0.58 -0.99
N MET A 108 5.41 1.21 -1.06
CA MET A 108 5.78 2.28 -0.12
C MET A 108 4.78 3.45 -0.10
N PRO A 109 4.24 3.94 -1.23
CA PRO A 109 3.20 4.98 -1.21
C PRO A 109 1.93 4.58 -0.44
N TRP A 110 1.57 3.29 -0.44
CA TRP A 110 0.43 2.79 0.33
C TRP A 110 0.70 2.84 1.84
N LEU A 111 1.90 2.41 2.25
CA LEU A 111 2.35 2.51 3.64
C LEU A 111 2.45 3.96 4.12
N GLN A 112 2.94 4.88 3.28
CA GLN A 112 2.92 6.31 3.55
C GLN A 112 1.50 6.81 3.85
N GLY A 113 0.54 6.43 3.01
CA GLY A 113 -0.86 6.79 3.17
C GLY A 113 -1.49 6.22 4.44
N GLU A 114 -1.26 4.93 4.72
CA GLU A 114 -1.80 4.28 5.92
C GLU A 114 -1.17 4.85 7.20
N ALA A 115 0.13 5.15 7.20
CA ALA A 115 0.80 5.81 8.32
C ALA A 115 0.24 7.22 8.58
N ALA A 116 0.02 8.01 7.55
CA ALA A 116 -0.61 9.33 7.68
C ALA A 116 -2.04 9.23 8.23
N LYS A 117 -2.82 8.27 7.75
CA LYS A 117 -4.24 8.07 8.12
C LYS A 117 -4.41 7.50 9.53
N ARG A 118 -3.57 6.57 9.94
CA ARG A 118 -3.74 5.74 11.14
C ARG A 118 -2.70 5.98 12.23
N GLY A 119 -1.61 6.70 11.95
CA GLY A 119 -0.46 6.84 12.83
C GLY A 119 -0.74 7.47 14.21
N LYS A 120 -1.91 8.07 14.43
CA LYS A 120 -2.34 8.51 15.78
C LYS A 120 -2.80 7.36 16.69
N ARG A 121 -3.01 6.17 16.15
CA ARG A 121 -3.48 4.99 16.90
C ARG A 121 -2.57 3.79 16.74
N ILE A 122 -1.96 3.65 15.56
CA ILE A 122 -1.15 2.51 15.14
C ILE A 122 0.27 3.01 14.92
N ALA A 123 1.24 2.35 15.54
CA ALA A 123 2.64 2.59 15.28
C ALA A 123 3.06 1.97 13.94
N PHE A 124 3.91 2.68 13.19
CA PHE A 124 4.54 2.14 11.99
C PHE A 124 6.06 2.09 12.19
N ILE A 125 6.71 1.01 11.76
CA ILE A 125 8.15 0.80 11.84
C ILE A 125 8.63 0.14 10.56
N GLY A 126 9.77 0.59 10.03
CA GLY A 126 10.46 -0.06 8.94
C GLY A 126 11.51 -1.06 9.41
N VAL A 127 11.82 -2.04 8.57
CA VAL A 127 12.98 -2.93 8.69
C VAL A 127 13.71 -2.91 7.35
N ASP A 128 14.87 -2.27 7.32
CA ASP A 128 15.73 -2.15 6.15
C ASP A 128 16.64 -3.38 6.06
N SER A 129 16.33 -4.26 5.13
CA SER A 129 16.88 -5.62 5.06
C SER A 129 17.94 -5.77 3.97
N LYS A 130 19.17 -6.17 4.36
CA LYS A 130 20.27 -6.47 3.43
C LYS A 130 20.58 -5.32 2.46
N ASP A 131 20.61 -4.11 2.94
CA ASP A 131 20.83 -2.92 2.13
C ASP A 131 22.17 -2.23 2.45
N SER A 132 22.61 -1.36 1.56
CA SER A 132 23.71 -0.45 1.85
C SER A 132 23.17 0.87 2.40
N ASP A 133 23.98 1.53 3.26
CA ASP A 133 23.59 2.81 3.86
C ASP A 133 23.26 3.88 2.82
N ALA A 134 24.05 3.95 1.75
CA ALA A 134 23.85 4.94 0.68
C ALA A 134 22.55 4.71 -0.08
N ALA A 135 22.30 3.46 -0.51
CA ALA A 135 21.13 3.12 -1.30
C ALA A 135 19.83 3.23 -0.47
N ALA A 136 19.87 2.78 0.80
CA ALA A 136 18.73 2.91 1.70
C ALA A 136 18.37 4.38 1.99
N LYS A 137 19.40 5.25 2.15
CA LYS A 137 19.18 6.69 2.33
C LYS A 137 18.55 7.32 1.09
N GLU A 138 19.02 6.96 -0.11
CA GLU A 138 18.45 7.44 -1.36
C GLU A 138 16.98 6.99 -1.50
N PHE A 139 16.69 5.74 -1.16
CA PHE A 139 15.34 5.21 -1.15
C PHE A 139 14.40 6.01 -0.22
N LEU A 140 14.82 6.30 1.03
CA LEU A 140 14.01 7.10 1.96
C LEU A 140 13.88 8.57 1.53
N ASN A 141 14.87 9.14 0.81
CA ASN A 141 14.72 10.46 0.21
C ASN A 141 13.63 10.48 -0.90
N GLU A 142 13.51 9.39 -1.65
CA GLU A 142 12.48 9.24 -2.68
C GLU A 142 11.10 8.91 -2.08
N PHE A 143 11.09 8.08 -1.05
CA PHE A 143 9.88 7.62 -0.34
C PHE A 143 9.94 7.98 1.14
N PRO A 144 9.85 9.26 1.52
CA PRO A 144 9.94 9.66 2.92
C PRO A 144 8.77 9.10 3.73
N VAL A 145 9.08 8.54 4.91
CA VAL A 145 8.10 7.95 5.82
C VAL A 145 8.13 8.65 7.19
N PRO A 146 7.00 8.72 7.92
CA PRO A 146 6.97 9.40 9.21
C PRO A 146 7.57 8.57 10.37
N TYR A 147 8.22 7.46 10.09
CA TYR A 147 8.67 6.50 11.10
C TYR A 147 10.11 6.03 10.83
N PRO A 148 10.82 5.57 11.85
CA PRO A 148 12.16 5.01 11.66
C PRO A 148 12.15 3.61 11.08
N SER A 149 13.29 3.24 10.48
CA SER A 149 13.57 1.87 10.05
C SER A 149 14.77 1.30 10.80
N TYR A 150 14.66 0.08 11.32
CA TYR A 150 15.80 -0.64 11.90
C TYR A 150 16.62 -1.31 10.79
N THR A 151 17.95 -1.19 10.87
CA THR A 151 18.86 -1.87 9.93
C THR A 151 18.95 -3.35 10.27
N ASP A 152 18.80 -4.22 9.27
CA ASP A 152 18.78 -5.67 9.42
C ASP A 152 19.64 -6.40 8.38
N PRO A 153 20.97 -6.18 8.38
CA PRO A 153 21.86 -6.80 7.39
C PRO A 153 21.92 -8.32 7.50
N GLY A 154 21.77 -8.86 8.72
CA GLY A 154 21.80 -10.30 9.03
C GLY A 154 20.45 -10.99 8.98
N GLN A 155 19.38 -10.26 8.74
CA GLN A 155 17.99 -10.75 8.82
C GLN A 155 17.61 -11.32 10.19
N ASP A 156 18.18 -10.79 11.26
CA ASP A 156 17.82 -11.17 12.64
C ASP A 156 16.44 -10.64 13.01
N ILE A 157 16.12 -9.39 12.62
CA ILE A 157 14.79 -8.83 12.80
C ILE A 157 13.78 -9.56 11.91
N ALA A 158 14.14 -9.87 10.67
CA ALA A 158 13.26 -10.65 9.76
C ALA A 158 12.86 -12.00 10.38
N ARG A 159 13.76 -12.64 11.14
CA ARG A 159 13.43 -13.87 11.91
C ARG A 159 12.48 -13.59 13.06
N VAL A 160 12.68 -12.51 13.79
CA VAL A 160 11.78 -12.09 14.90
C VAL A 160 10.35 -11.85 14.43
N ILE A 161 10.19 -11.23 13.27
CA ILE A 161 8.87 -10.90 12.71
C ILE A 161 8.34 -11.98 11.73
N ASN A 162 8.90 -13.17 11.75
CA ASN A 162 8.52 -14.30 10.87
C ASN A 162 8.48 -13.95 9.36
N ALA A 163 9.26 -12.95 8.91
CA ALA A 163 9.30 -12.43 7.55
C ALA A 163 10.55 -12.88 6.78
N THR A 164 10.80 -14.19 6.72
CA THR A 164 12.05 -14.76 6.18
C THR A 164 12.00 -15.20 4.72
N ILE A 165 10.79 -15.28 4.11
CA ILE A 165 10.62 -15.84 2.77
C ILE A 165 11.08 -14.85 1.70
N GLY A 166 10.80 -13.58 1.84
CA GLY A 166 11.14 -12.56 0.83
C GLY A 166 11.11 -11.13 1.35
N THR A 167 11.30 -10.19 0.43
CA THR A 167 11.14 -8.76 0.64
C THR A 167 10.30 -8.23 -0.53
N PRO A 168 9.21 -7.47 -0.28
CA PRO A 168 8.76 -6.96 1.01
C PRO A 168 8.10 -8.03 1.89
N ALA A 169 7.83 -7.68 3.14
CA ALA A 169 6.91 -8.39 4.01
C ALA A 169 6.36 -7.41 5.07
N THR A 170 5.14 -7.65 5.53
CA THR A 170 4.51 -6.81 6.56
C THR A 170 4.03 -7.68 7.71
N ALA A 171 4.53 -7.42 8.92
CA ALA A 171 4.05 -8.04 10.14
C ALA A 171 3.15 -7.07 10.93
N ILE A 172 2.07 -7.56 11.51
CA ILE A 172 1.13 -6.78 12.31
C ILE A 172 1.09 -7.35 13.71
N TYR A 173 1.23 -6.46 14.68
CA TYR A 173 1.12 -6.74 16.11
C TYR A 173 -0.12 -6.05 16.65
N ASP A 174 -0.87 -6.74 17.51
CA ASP A 174 -1.96 -6.14 18.28
C ASP A 174 -1.45 -5.24 19.41
N SER A 175 -2.36 -4.55 20.09
CA SER A 175 -2.02 -3.66 21.21
C SER A 175 -1.40 -4.36 22.42
N SER A 176 -1.55 -5.69 22.55
CA SER A 176 -0.85 -6.48 23.58
C SER A 176 0.62 -6.73 23.25
N GLY A 177 1.05 -6.45 22.01
CA GLY A 177 2.37 -6.74 21.48
C GLY A 177 2.51 -8.17 20.94
N LYS A 178 1.39 -8.87 20.68
CA LYS A 178 1.39 -10.18 20.04
C LYS A 178 1.38 -10.01 18.52
N GLU A 179 2.24 -10.74 17.82
CA GLU A 179 2.16 -10.86 16.38
C GLU A 179 0.90 -11.63 15.98
N VAL A 180 0.05 -11.00 15.19
CA VAL A 180 -1.26 -11.54 14.80
C VAL A 180 -1.40 -11.80 13.30
N HIS A 181 -0.52 -11.22 12.49
CA HIS A 181 -0.52 -11.44 11.03
C HIS A 181 0.85 -11.18 10.41
N VAL A 182 1.21 -11.96 9.41
CA VAL A 182 2.40 -11.70 8.56
C VAL A 182 2.03 -11.93 7.10
N GLN A 183 2.04 -10.87 6.31
CA GLN A 183 1.99 -10.94 4.86
C GLN A 183 3.40 -11.15 4.31
N GLN A 184 3.62 -12.25 3.62
CA GLN A 184 4.87 -12.53 2.90
C GLN A 184 4.75 -12.03 1.47
N GLY A 185 5.72 -11.23 1.03
CA GLY A 185 5.67 -10.58 -0.29
C GLY A 185 4.78 -9.34 -0.32
N GLN A 186 4.69 -8.74 -1.49
CA GLN A 186 3.91 -7.54 -1.75
C GLN A 186 2.40 -7.80 -1.56
N TYR A 187 1.68 -6.82 -1.04
CA TYR A 187 0.23 -6.81 -1.12
C TYR A 187 -0.25 -6.68 -2.56
N ALA A 188 -1.38 -7.29 -2.88
CA ALA A 188 -1.97 -7.21 -4.22
C ALA A 188 -2.49 -5.80 -4.55
N SER A 189 -2.81 -4.99 -3.53
CA SER A 189 -3.30 -3.61 -3.67
C SER A 189 -3.21 -2.86 -2.34
N GLN A 190 -3.35 -1.53 -2.42
CA GLN A 190 -3.50 -0.67 -1.25
C GLN A 190 -4.71 -1.07 -0.38
N ASP A 191 -5.83 -1.45 -1.00
CA ASP A 191 -7.03 -1.88 -0.29
C ASP A 191 -6.79 -3.18 0.49
N ALA A 192 -5.98 -4.10 -0.04
CA ALA A 192 -5.61 -5.32 0.66
C ALA A 192 -4.76 -5.02 1.91
N LEU A 193 -3.76 -4.14 1.81
CA LEU A 193 -2.99 -3.66 2.95
C LEU A 193 -3.90 -2.97 3.99
N ALA A 194 -4.76 -2.07 3.56
CA ALA A 194 -5.68 -1.34 4.44
C ALA A 194 -6.67 -2.29 5.16
N ALA A 195 -7.16 -3.32 4.47
CA ALA A 195 -8.06 -4.33 5.03
C ALA A 195 -7.38 -5.17 6.12
N ASP A 196 -6.12 -5.59 5.90
CA ASP A 196 -5.37 -6.34 6.90
C ASP A 196 -5.02 -5.47 8.12
N ILE A 197 -4.62 -4.21 7.91
CA ILE A 197 -4.40 -3.28 9.03
C ILE A 197 -5.71 -3.09 9.83
N GLU A 198 -6.85 -2.92 9.16
CA GLU A 198 -8.15 -2.79 9.85
C GLU A 198 -8.52 -4.05 10.62
N ARG A 199 -8.23 -5.21 10.06
CA ARG A 199 -8.60 -6.52 10.62
C ARG A 199 -7.73 -6.91 11.80
N TYR A 200 -6.45 -6.58 11.80
CA TYR A 200 -5.49 -7.15 12.74
C TYR A 200 -4.87 -6.12 13.70
N ALA A 201 -4.80 -4.83 13.34
CA ALA A 201 -4.17 -3.80 14.18
C ALA A 201 -5.16 -3.14 15.15
N HIS A 202 -5.53 -3.87 16.24
CA HIS A 202 -6.44 -3.39 17.28
C HIS A 202 -6.03 -3.83 18.70
#